data_43623589351544e10215d244dbae4067
#
_entry.id   43623589351544e10215d244dbae4067
#
_cell.length_a   1.000
_cell.length_b   1.000
_cell.length_c   1.000
_cell.angle_alpha   90.00
_cell.angle_beta   90.00
_cell.angle_gamma   90.00
#
_symmetry.space_group_name_H-M   'P 1'
#
loop_
_entity.id
_entity.type
_entity.pdbx_description
1 polymer ?
#
loop_
_entity_poly.entity_id
_entity_poly.type
_entity_poly.pdbx_seq_one_letter_code
_entity_poly.pdbx_strand_id
1 'polypeptide(L)'
;LGTAWVRVSGTWANKTYYDFEGKYADGSVPEGFQNVLTKQQWLNLLDFVKAVNGKLLVSIANCPGIHAADEPMPFEQAELLFRTSKEYGVPISAAEFTNEPNLIALSGLPQGYTAADHARDHDLFGAWLKENYPECLFVGPCTVGDINLFGALEGAGGGMAAGFDMVTTEQLLGDYKSPMDVFSYHYYNGVSERGAAM
;
A
#
# COMPACT_ATOMS: atom_id res chain seq x y z
N LEU A 1 -28.51 2.33 -1.68
CA LEU A 1 -27.21 1.72 -1.40
C LEU A 1 -26.60 2.42 -0.19
N GLY A 2 -25.98 1.65 0.70
CA GLY A 2 -25.27 2.20 1.86
C GLY A 2 -23.96 2.90 1.46
N THR A 3 -23.23 3.42 2.45
CA THR A 3 -21.89 4.01 2.25
C THR A 3 -20.92 2.94 1.75
N ALA A 4 -20.27 3.20 0.62
CA ALA A 4 -19.26 2.32 0.05
C ALA A 4 -17.85 2.71 0.53
N TRP A 5 -16.95 1.72 0.58
CA TRP A 5 -15.51 1.97 0.71
C TRP A 5 -14.90 2.06 -0.68
N VAL A 6 -14.16 3.14 -0.93
CA VAL A 6 -13.35 3.33 -2.13
C VAL A 6 -11.89 3.11 -1.74
N ARG A 7 -11.30 2.01 -2.19
CA ARG A 7 -9.91 1.67 -1.91
C ARG A 7 -9.02 2.12 -3.07
N VAL A 8 -8.05 2.96 -2.76
CA VAL A 8 -6.99 3.43 -3.67
C VAL A 8 -5.67 2.88 -3.16
N SER A 9 -5.29 1.75 -3.68
CA SER A 9 -4.14 0.97 -3.25
C SER A 9 -3.68 0.07 -4.39
N GLY A 10 -2.69 -0.76 -4.14
CA GLY A 10 -2.11 -1.69 -5.09
C GLY A 10 -0.60 -1.48 -5.22
N THR A 11 0.07 -2.40 -5.89
CA THR A 11 1.53 -2.36 -6.07
C THR A 11 2.01 -1.07 -6.76
N TRP A 12 1.20 -0.47 -7.62
CA TRP A 12 1.52 0.81 -8.24
C TRP A 12 1.50 1.96 -7.22
N ALA A 13 0.62 1.94 -6.22
CA ALA A 13 0.53 2.96 -5.19
C ALA A 13 1.81 2.99 -4.33
N ASN A 14 2.41 1.84 -4.05
CA ASN A 14 3.69 1.76 -3.33
C ASN A 14 4.81 2.54 -4.02
N LYS A 15 4.73 2.77 -5.33
CA LYS A 15 5.79 3.34 -6.19
C LYS A 15 5.37 4.67 -6.82
N THR A 16 4.38 5.35 -6.25
CA THR A 16 3.81 6.58 -6.81
C THR A 16 4.29 7.81 -6.04
N TYR A 17 4.88 8.77 -6.77
CA TYR A 17 5.19 10.09 -6.25
C TYR A 17 3.96 10.99 -6.32
N TYR A 18 3.67 11.73 -5.26
CA TYR A 18 2.55 12.69 -5.23
C TYR A 18 3.06 14.07 -5.63
N ASP A 19 2.92 14.40 -6.93
CA ASP A 19 3.31 15.68 -7.52
C ASP A 19 2.18 16.72 -7.43
N PHE A 20 1.97 17.27 -6.24
CA PHE A 20 0.91 18.27 -6.04
C PHE A 20 1.38 19.69 -6.30
N GLU A 21 2.67 19.87 -6.59
CA GLU A 21 3.26 21.16 -6.97
C GLU A 21 3.51 21.31 -8.48
N GLY A 22 3.35 20.22 -9.25
CA GLY A 22 3.52 20.22 -10.71
C GLY A 22 4.97 20.22 -11.17
N LYS A 23 5.89 19.68 -10.37
CA LYS A 23 7.33 19.58 -10.71
C LYS A 23 7.61 18.67 -11.90
N TYR A 24 6.75 17.66 -12.10
CA TYR A 24 6.87 16.62 -13.12
C TYR A 24 5.75 16.69 -14.15
N ALA A 25 5.28 17.92 -14.44
CA ALA A 25 4.23 18.19 -15.44
C ALA A 25 4.63 17.80 -16.88
N ASP A 26 5.92 17.63 -17.14
CA ASP A 26 6.48 17.13 -18.40
C ASP A 26 6.31 15.63 -18.61
N GLY A 27 5.76 14.91 -17.62
CA GLY A 27 5.56 13.47 -17.66
C GLY A 27 6.79 12.65 -17.19
N SER A 28 7.86 13.31 -16.75
CA SER A 28 8.99 12.62 -16.14
C SER A 28 8.60 12.06 -14.77
N VAL A 29 9.35 11.06 -14.30
CA VAL A 29 9.14 10.41 -13.01
C VAL A 29 10.41 10.56 -12.18
N PRO A 30 10.32 10.97 -10.90
CA PRO A 30 11.50 11.10 -10.06
C PRO A 30 12.16 9.75 -9.81
N GLU A 31 13.48 9.79 -9.57
CA GLU A 31 14.27 8.60 -9.31
C GLU A 31 13.70 7.79 -8.13
N GLY A 32 13.71 6.47 -8.26
CA GLY A 32 13.19 5.53 -7.26
C GLY A 32 11.67 5.37 -7.25
N PHE A 33 10.93 6.16 -8.04
CA PHE A 33 9.49 6.00 -8.27
C PHE A 33 9.21 5.41 -9.66
N GLN A 34 7.98 4.95 -9.87
CA GLN A 34 7.54 4.43 -11.18
C GLN A 34 6.34 5.19 -11.75
N ASN A 35 5.65 5.95 -10.92
CA ASN A 35 4.45 6.69 -11.29
C ASN A 35 4.45 8.07 -10.64
N VAL A 36 3.68 8.96 -11.24
CA VAL A 36 3.37 10.28 -10.67
C VAL A 36 1.86 10.44 -10.58
N LEU A 37 1.39 10.87 -9.42
CA LEU A 37 0.00 11.26 -9.19
C LEU A 37 -0.05 12.78 -9.05
N THR A 38 -0.69 13.45 -10.00
CA THR A 38 -0.87 14.90 -9.94
C THR A 38 -1.98 15.30 -8.97
N LYS A 39 -1.91 16.52 -8.46
CA LYS A 39 -2.97 17.08 -7.60
C LYS A 39 -4.35 16.99 -8.26
N GLN A 40 -4.44 17.30 -9.58
CA GLN A 40 -5.72 17.28 -10.28
C GLN A 40 -6.31 15.86 -10.37
N GLN A 41 -5.48 14.85 -10.62
CA GLN A 41 -5.94 13.47 -10.62
C GLN A 41 -6.45 13.04 -9.23
N TRP A 42 -5.74 13.47 -8.17
CA TRP A 42 -6.20 13.21 -6.82
C TRP A 42 -7.53 13.89 -6.50
N LEU A 43 -7.70 15.17 -6.84
CA LEU A 43 -8.96 15.89 -6.63
C LEU A 43 -10.12 15.25 -7.41
N ASN A 44 -9.90 14.80 -8.64
CA ASN A 44 -10.92 14.08 -9.41
C ASN A 44 -11.37 12.79 -8.73
N LEU A 45 -10.43 12.06 -8.09
CA LEU A 45 -10.78 10.90 -7.27
C LEU A 45 -11.62 11.31 -6.05
N LEU A 46 -11.24 12.37 -5.35
CA LEU A 46 -12.01 12.85 -4.20
C LEU A 46 -13.43 13.28 -4.59
N ASP A 47 -13.61 13.88 -5.77
CA ASP A 47 -14.93 14.17 -6.32
C ASP A 47 -15.76 12.92 -6.57
N PHE A 48 -15.14 11.86 -7.10
CA PHE A 48 -15.80 10.56 -7.24
C PHE A 48 -16.23 10.00 -5.88
N VAL A 49 -15.35 10.03 -4.86
CA VAL A 49 -15.67 9.57 -3.50
C VAL A 49 -16.88 10.33 -2.92
N LYS A 50 -16.92 11.64 -3.11
CA LYS A 50 -18.09 12.47 -2.72
C LYS A 50 -19.36 12.04 -3.46
N ALA A 51 -19.27 11.87 -4.78
CA ALA A 51 -20.42 11.55 -5.63
C ALA A 51 -21.08 10.22 -5.27
N VAL A 52 -20.28 9.24 -4.81
CA VAL A 52 -20.79 7.93 -4.39
C VAL A 52 -21.08 7.84 -2.89
N ASN A 53 -20.98 8.95 -2.13
CA ASN A 53 -21.08 8.98 -0.68
C ASN A 53 -20.16 7.92 -0.04
N GLY A 54 -18.93 7.83 -0.52
CA GLY A 54 -17.95 6.82 -0.15
C GLY A 54 -17.09 7.23 1.04
N LYS A 55 -16.45 6.24 1.64
CA LYS A 55 -15.32 6.39 2.56
C LYS A 55 -14.04 6.03 1.84
N LEU A 56 -12.99 6.84 2.00
CA LEU A 56 -11.72 6.64 1.33
C LEU A 56 -10.78 5.78 2.17
N LEU A 57 -10.24 4.72 1.57
CA LEU A 57 -9.16 3.91 2.08
C LEU A 57 -7.97 3.99 1.12
N VAL A 58 -6.76 4.24 1.63
CA VAL A 58 -5.55 4.35 0.82
C VAL A 58 -4.42 3.47 1.36
N SER A 59 -3.48 3.07 0.50
CA SER A 59 -2.12 2.73 0.91
C SER A 59 -1.17 3.88 0.52
N ILE A 60 -0.09 4.02 1.26
CA ILE A 60 0.92 5.05 0.98
C ILE A 60 2.10 4.49 0.18
N ALA A 61 2.88 5.38 -0.43
CA ALA A 61 4.08 5.01 -1.15
C ALA A 61 5.18 4.55 -0.17
N ASN A 62 5.81 3.42 -0.50
CA ASN A 62 6.98 2.87 0.18
C ASN A 62 7.87 2.22 -0.88
N CYS A 63 8.90 2.91 -1.33
CA CYS A 63 9.78 2.48 -2.42
C CYS A 63 11.15 3.16 -2.31
N PRO A 64 12.13 2.80 -3.15
CA PRO A 64 13.47 3.42 -3.12
C PRO A 64 13.49 4.94 -3.27
N GLY A 65 12.46 5.53 -3.88
CA GLY A 65 12.32 6.99 -3.99
C GLY A 65 11.86 7.67 -2.70
N ILE A 66 11.37 6.92 -1.72
CA ILE A 66 10.97 7.43 -0.41
C ILE A 66 12.15 7.36 0.56
N HIS A 67 12.78 6.18 0.69
CA HIS A 67 13.91 5.95 1.61
C HIS A 67 14.72 4.70 1.23
N ALA A 68 15.88 4.54 1.85
CA ALA A 68 16.64 3.28 1.83
C ALA A 68 16.10 2.29 2.87
N ALA A 69 16.37 0.99 2.67
CA ALA A 69 15.83 -0.07 3.54
C ALA A 69 16.23 0.07 5.01
N ASP A 70 17.46 0.52 5.28
CA ASP A 70 18.04 0.70 6.62
C ASP A 70 17.70 2.06 7.27
N GLU A 71 16.99 2.93 6.54
CA GLU A 71 16.53 4.22 7.05
C GLU A 71 15.06 4.15 7.46
N PRO A 72 14.65 4.84 8.53
CA PRO A 72 13.23 4.94 8.88
C PRO A 72 12.46 5.70 7.81
N MET A 73 11.24 5.27 7.54
CA MET A 73 10.38 5.87 6.54
C MET A 73 9.97 7.29 6.92
N PRO A 74 10.16 8.29 6.04
CA PRO A 74 9.63 9.64 6.19
C PRO A 74 8.16 9.72 5.73
N PHE A 75 7.38 10.67 6.27
CA PHE A 75 5.94 10.75 5.99
C PHE A 75 5.52 12.02 5.23
N GLU A 76 6.45 12.79 4.66
CA GLU A 76 6.13 14.04 3.94
C GLU A 76 5.19 13.79 2.75
N GLN A 77 5.42 12.71 2.00
CA GLN A 77 4.55 12.34 0.87
C GLN A 77 3.16 11.89 1.36
N ALA A 78 3.11 11.11 2.43
CA ALA A 78 1.85 10.70 3.05
C ALA A 78 1.10 11.93 3.60
N GLU A 79 1.79 12.83 4.32
CA GLU A 79 1.22 14.07 4.84
C GLU A 79 0.58 14.91 3.74
N LEU A 80 1.23 15.03 2.59
CA LEU A 80 0.69 15.78 1.46
C LEU A 80 -0.66 15.20 0.98
N LEU A 81 -0.76 13.87 0.89
CA LEU A 81 -1.98 13.17 0.51
C LEU A 81 -3.10 13.37 1.53
N PHE A 82 -2.80 13.14 2.82
CA PHE A 82 -3.76 13.24 3.91
C PHE A 82 -4.27 14.66 4.11
N ARG A 83 -3.37 15.63 4.17
CA ARG A 83 -3.72 17.05 4.33
C ARG A 83 -4.58 17.54 3.18
N THR A 84 -4.19 17.27 1.92
CA THR A 84 -4.97 17.69 0.75
C THR A 84 -6.37 17.09 0.77
N SER A 85 -6.50 15.82 1.14
CA SER A 85 -7.80 15.15 1.25
C SER A 85 -8.69 15.79 2.31
N LYS A 86 -8.14 16.08 3.48
CA LYS A 86 -8.84 16.73 4.59
C LYS A 86 -9.28 18.15 4.22
N GLU A 87 -8.39 18.96 3.64
CA GLU A 87 -8.67 20.33 3.18
C GLU A 87 -9.75 20.36 2.08
N TYR A 88 -9.77 19.34 1.21
CA TYR A 88 -10.79 19.20 0.17
C TYR A 88 -12.15 18.72 0.69
N GLY A 89 -12.25 18.34 1.97
CA GLY A 89 -13.48 17.87 2.61
C GLY A 89 -13.79 16.39 2.35
N VAL A 90 -12.77 15.59 2.02
CA VAL A 90 -12.83 14.12 1.94
C VAL A 90 -11.66 13.55 2.72
N PRO A 91 -11.72 13.55 4.06
CA PRO A 91 -10.64 12.97 4.85
C PRO A 91 -10.48 11.49 4.55
N ILE A 92 -9.24 11.01 4.59
CA ILE A 92 -8.94 9.57 4.48
C ILE A 92 -9.51 8.88 5.72
N SER A 93 -10.41 7.94 5.51
CA SER A 93 -11.15 7.25 6.58
C SER A 93 -10.43 6.01 7.09
N ALA A 94 -9.56 5.43 6.26
CA ALA A 94 -8.73 4.29 6.62
C ALA A 94 -7.43 4.30 5.80
N ALA A 95 -6.36 3.80 6.38
CA ALA A 95 -5.07 3.73 5.71
C ALA A 95 -4.35 2.41 5.96
N GLU A 96 -3.81 1.87 4.90
CA GLU A 96 -2.86 0.76 4.87
C GLU A 96 -1.45 1.32 4.78
N PHE A 97 -0.49 0.72 5.47
CA PHE A 97 0.90 1.16 5.34
C PHE A 97 1.45 0.85 3.94
N THR A 98 1.32 -0.40 3.48
CA THR A 98 1.88 -0.84 2.20
C THR A 98 1.00 -1.94 1.61
N ASN A 99 0.83 -1.95 0.29
CA ASN A 99 0.11 -3.02 -0.41
C ASN A 99 1.01 -4.25 -0.58
N GLU A 100 0.52 -5.43 -0.14
CA GLU A 100 1.17 -6.74 -0.30
C GLU A 100 2.65 -6.76 0.15
N PRO A 101 2.96 -6.32 1.38
CA PRO A 101 4.34 -6.22 1.86
C PRO A 101 5.05 -7.56 1.94
N ASN A 102 4.34 -8.67 1.96
CA ASN A 102 4.92 -10.01 1.96
C ASN A 102 5.52 -10.42 0.60
N LEU A 103 5.26 -9.67 -0.48
CA LEU A 103 5.88 -9.80 -1.80
C LEU A 103 6.95 -8.72 -2.01
N ILE A 104 7.97 -8.64 -1.15
CA ILE A 104 8.92 -7.51 -1.07
C ILE A 104 9.39 -7.02 -2.44
N ALA A 105 9.96 -7.89 -3.25
CA ALA A 105 10.50 -7.53 -4.57
C ALA A 105 9.41 -7.09 -5.57
N LEU A 106 8.27 -7.79 -5.59
CA LEU A 106 7.16 -7.47 -6.50
C LEU A 106 6.41 -6.20 -6.09
N SER A 107 6.30 -5.95 -4.79
CA SER A 107 5.64 -4.77 -4.25
C SER A 107 6.45 -3.49 -4.45
N GLY A 108 7.72 -3.61 -4.90
CA GLY A 108 8.58 -2.49 -5.23
C GLY A 108 9.12 -1.76 -4.01
N LEU A 109 9.24 -2.46 -2.88
CA LEU A 109 9.84 -1.96 -1.65
C LEU A 109 11.33 -1.66 -1.84
N PRO A 110 11.98 -0.90 -0.93
CA PRO A 110 13.40 -0.60 -1.03
C PRO A 110 14.25 -1.86 -1.18
N GLN A 111 15.37 -1.75 -1.91
CA GLN A 111 16.28 -2.88 -2.10
C GLN A 111 16.85 -3.37 -0.76
N GLY A 112 16.77 -4.66 -0.49
CA GLY A 112 17.23 -5.26 0.76
C GLY A 112 16.26 -5.10 1.93
N TYR A 113 15.06 -4.59 1.69
CA TYR A 113 14.01 -4.42 2.70
C TYR A 113 13.59 -5.78 3.27
N THR A 114 13.54 -5.88 4.59
CA THR A 114 13.23 -7.11 5.33
C THR A 114 11.90 -7.01 6.06
N ALA A 115 11.43 -8.13 6.64
CA ALA A 115 10.26 -8.12 7.52
C ALA A 115 10.45 -7.19 8.74
N ALA A 116 11.66 -7.14 9.30
CA ALA A 116 11.99 -6.28 10.43
C ALA A 116 11.94 -4.79 10.05
N ASP A 117 12.44 -4.43 8.85
CA ASP A 117 12.34 -3.06 8.33
C ASP A 117 10.90 -2.66 8.11
N HIS A 118 10.09 -3.58 7.55
CA HIS A 118 8.66 -3.35 7.39
C HIS A 118 7.96 -3.16 8.73
N ALA A 119 8.28 -3.96 9.74
CA ALA A 119 7.70 -3.83 11.08
C ALA A 119 8.06 -2.50 11.73
N ARG A 120 9.33 -2.07 11.62
CA ARG A 120 9.78 -0.74 12.07
C ARG A 120 8.93 0.38 11.45
N ASP A 121 8.80 0.37 10.13
CA ASP A 121 8.12 1.43 9.40
C ASP A 121 6.60 1.39 9.55
N HIS A 122 6.02 0.19 9.65
CA HIS A 122 4.62 -0.02 10.01
C HIS A 122 4.30 0.60 11.38
N ASP A 123 5.15 0.37 12.38
CA ASP A 123 4.97 0.93 13.72
C ASP A 123 5.11 2.45 13.72
N LEU A 124 6.08 2.99 12.97
CA LEU A 124 6.25 4.43 12.79
C LEU A 124 5.02 5.06 12.11
N PHE A 125 4.49 4.40 11.07
CA PHE A 125 3.28 4.87 10.38
C PHE A 125 2.06 4.84 11.30
N GLY A 126 1.87 3.77 12.06
CA GLY A 126 0.78 3.66 13.03
C GLY A 126 0.82 4.76 14.08
N ALA A 127 2.01 5.07 14.61
CA ALA A 127 2.22 6.15 15.58
C ALA A 127 1.93 7.52 14.94
N TRP A 128 2.49 7.79 13.75
CA TRP A 128 2.25 9.02 12.99
C TRP A 128 0.77 9.22 12.67
N LEU A 129 0.09 8.17 12.22
CA LEU A 129 -1.34 8.19 11.89
C LEU A 129 -2.18 8.55 13.12
N LYS A 130 -1.90 7.91 14.24
CA LYS A 130 -2.64 8.14 15.49
C LYS A 130 -2.44 9.54 16.05
N GLU A 131 -1.23 10.11 15.89
CA GLU A 131 -0.92 11.46 16.34
C GLU A 131 -1.59 12.54 15.47
N ASN A 132 -1.55 12.37 14.13
CA ASN A 132 -1.94 13.44 13.19
C ASN A 132 -3.36 13.27 12.64
N TYR A 133 -3.86 12.03 12.56
CA TYR A 133 -5.16 11.66 11.98
C TYR A 133 -5.88 10.60 12.82
N PRO A 134 -6.19 10.89 14.10
CA PRO A 134 -6.71 9.88 15.06
C PRO A 134 -8.04 9.24 14.66
N GLU A 135 -8.82 9.88 13.78
CA GLU A 135 -10.08 9.36 13.25
C GLU A 135 -9.89 8.38 12.07
N CYS A 136 -8.67 8.28 11.53
CA CYS A 136 -8.35 7.37 10.44
C CYS A 136 -8.07 5.98 11.00
N LEU A 137 -8.77 4.96 10.49
CA LEU A 137 -8.53 3.57 10.88
C LEU A 137 -7.19 3.08 10.32
N PHE A 138 -6.38 2.46 11.15
CA PHE A 138 -5.18 1.79 10.72
C PHE A 138 -5.51 0.35 10.28
N VAL A 139 -5.28 0.05 9.01
CA VAL A 139 -5.65 -1.21 8.35
C VAL A 139 -4.40 -1.96 7.93
N GLY A 140 -4.36 -3.25 8.16
CA GLY A 140 -3.24 -4.08 7.73
C GLY A 140 -3.39 -5.56 8.09
N PRO A 141 -2.41 -6.37 7.78
CA PRO A 141 -1.15 -6.10 7.07
C PRO A 141 -1.27 -6.05 5.54
N CYS A 142 -2.45 -6.26 4.96
CA CYS A 142 -2.71 -6.23 3.51
C CYS A 142 -1.86 -7.22 2.70
N THR A 143 -1.54 -8.35 3.31
CA THR A 143 -0.77 -9.42 2.66
C THR A 143 -1.59 -10.14 1.61
N VAL A 144 -0.94 -10.61 0.54
CA VAL A 144 -1.51 -11.65 -0.32
C VAL A 144 -1.28 -13.00 0.34
N GLY A 145 -2.09 -14.00 0.00
CA GLY A 145 -2.03 -15.35 0.61
C GLY A 145 -0.62 -15.90 0.79
N ASP A 146 -0.42 -16.60 1.89
CA ASP A 146 0.89 -17.12 2.28
C ASP A 146 1.40 -18.22 1.33
N ILE A 147 2.72 -18.42 1.34
CA ILE A 147 3.48 -19.41 0.54
C ILE A 147 2.82 -20.80 0.55
N ASN A 148 2.22 -21.21 1.66
CA ASN A 148 1.54 -22.52 1.76
C ASN A 148 0.35 -22.65 0.81
N LEU A 149 -0.30 -21.54 0.46
CA LEU A 149 -1.36 -21.54 -0.56
C LEU A 149 -0.74 -21.70 -1.96
N PHE A 150 0.41 -21.06 -2.21
CA PHE A 150 1.14 -21.21 -3.48
C PHE A 150 1.82 -22.57 -3.58
N GLY A 151 2.34 -23.13 -2.48
CA GLY A 151 2.90 -24.49 -2.45
C GLY A 151 1.85 -25.58 -2.72
N ALA A 152 0.61 -25.38 -2.29
CA ALA A 152 -0.52 -26.26 -2.67
C ALA A 152 -0.86 -26.15 -4.16
N LEU A 153 -0.57 -25.02 -4.81
CA LEU A 153 -0.74 -24.80 -6.25
C LEU A 153 0.46 -25.32 -7.07
N GLU A 154 1.65 -25.51 -6.46
CA GLU A 154 2.79 -26.15 -7.14
C GLU A 154 2.46 -27.57 -7.61
N GLY A 155 1.70 -28.33 -6.82
CA GLY A 155 1.16 -29.63 -7.23
C GLY A 155 0.16 -29.57 -8.40
N ALA A 156 -0.34 -28.38 -8.72
CA ALA A 156 -1.31 -28.12 -9.81
C ALA A 156 -0.67 -27.40 -11.02
N GLY A 157 0.68 -27.35 -11.12
CA GLY A 157 1.39 -26.73 -12.25
C GLY A 157 1.66 -25.23 -12.10
N GLY A 158 1.55 -24.68 -10.90
CA GLY A 158 1.72 -23.24 -10.63
C GLY A 158 3.17 -22.82 -10.41
N GLY A 159 3.95 -22.68 -11.48
CA GLY A 159 5.35 -22.23 -11.46
C GLY A 159 5.57 -20.74 -11.16
N MET A 160 4.61 -20.01 -10.57
CA MET A 160 4.77 -18.57 -10.26
C MET A 160 5.40 -18.29 -8.89
N ALA A 161 5.43 -19.26 -7.98
CA ALA A 161 5.98 -19.05 -6.64
C ALA A 161 7.46 -19.43 -6.52
N ALA A 162 7.99 -20.21 -7.44
CA ALA A 162 9.38 -20.61 -7.46
C ALA A 162 10.28 -19.44 -7.88
N GLY A 163 10.82 -18.70 -6.90
CA GLY A 163 11.81 -17.65 -7.13
C GLY A 163 11.45 -16.28 -6.55
N PHE A 164 10.36 -16.15 -5.82
CA PHE A 164 10.04 -14.90 -5.10
C PHE A 164 10.39 -15.07 -3.62
N ASP A 165 11.23 -14.15 -3.11
CA ASP A 165 11.42 -13.98 -1.67
C ASP A 165 10.12 -13.47 -1.06
N MET A 166 9.34 -14.39 -0.50
CA MET A 166 8.11 -14.09 0.22
C MET A 166 8.34 -14.20 1.72
N VAL A 167 7.83 -13.22 2.44
CA VAL A 167 7.71 -13.24 3.90
C VAL A 167 6.31 -13.73 4.26
N THR A 168 6.17 -14.60 5.27
CA THR A 168 4.83 -15.01 5.69
C THR A 168 4.10 -13.91 6.44
N THR A 169 2.78 -13.93 6.45
CA THR A 169 1.96 -13.02 7.27
C THR A 169 2.31 -13.15 8.75
N GLU A 170 2.57 -14.36 9.23
CA GLU A 170 3.00 -14.63 10.61
C GLU A 170 4.32 -13.93 10.95
N GLN A 171 5.31 -13.99 10.06
CA GLN A 171 6.60 -13.31 10.24
C GLN A 171 6.43 -11.78 10.32
N LEU A 172 5.59 -11.20 9.45
CA LEU A 172 5.31 -9.75 9.51
C LEU A 172 4.62 -9.36 10.82
N LEU A 173 3.57 -10.10 11.21
CA LEU A 173 2.80 -9.82 12.42
C LEU A 173 3.61 -10.03 13.72
N GLY A 174 4.56 -10.96 13.70
CA GLY A 174 5.39 -11.28 14.87
C GLY A 174 6.23 -10.10 15.35
N ASP A 175 6.61 -9.21 14.47
CA ASP A 175 7.46 -8.06 14.77
C ASP A 175 6.69 -6.75 14.96
N TYR A 176 5.37 -6.69 14.66
CA TYR A 176 4.55 -5.49 14.84
C TYR A 176 4.28 -5.21 16.31
N LYS A 177 4.40 -3.93 16.69
CA LYS A 177 4.11 -3.42 18.04
C LYS A 177 2.89 -2.51 18.04
N SER A 178 2.66 -1.77 16.95
CA SER A 178 1.50 -0.90 16.80
C SER A 178 0.25 -1.73 16.48
N PRO A 179 -0.83 -1.61 17.27
CA PRO A 179 -2.07 -2.31 16.96
C PRO A 179 -2.74 -1.72 15.73
N MET A 180 -3.27 -2.58 14.88
CA MET A 180 -4.15 -2.22 13.78
C MET A 180 -5.61 -2.21 14.27
N ASP A 181 -6.42 -1.28 13.75
CA ASP A 181 -7.86 -1.24 14.04
C ASP A 181 -8.63 -2.29 13.23
N VAL A 182 -8.11 -2.62 12.02
CA VAL A 182 -8.74 -3.55 11.09
C VAL A 182 -7.69 -4.49 10.51
N PHE A 183 -7.92 -5.79 10.64
CA PHE A 183 -7.12 -6.80 9.96
C PHE A 183 -7.56 -6.95 8.52
N SER A 184 -6.63 -6.92 7.57
CA SER A 184 -6.89 -7.07 6.13
C SER A 184 -5.91 -8.03 5.47
N TYR A 185 -6.42 -8.74 4.46
CA TYR A 185 -5.62 -9.60 3.59
C TYR A 185 -6.27 -9.67 2.20
N HIS A 186 -5.47 -10.04 1.21
CA HIS A 186 -5.97 -10.21 -0.16
C HIS A 186 -6.29 -11.68 -0.40
N TYR A 187 -7.53 -11.93 -0.78
CA TYR A 187 -8.03 -13.26 -1.10
C TYR A 187 -8.47 -13.32 -2.57
N TYR A 188 -7.89 -14.26 -3.29
CA TYR A 188 -8.24 -14.54 -4.68
C TYR A 188 -8.91 -15.92 -4.75
N ASN A 189 -10.20 -15.96 -5.08
CA ASN A 189 -11.02 -17.18 -5.09
C ASN A 189 -11.11 -17.84 -6.47
N GLY A 190 -10.19 -17.55 -7.36
CA GLY A 190 -10.19 -18.08 -8.72
C GLY A 190 -8.80 -18.33 -9.27
N VAL A 191 -8.70 -19.28 -10.20
CA VAL A 191 -7.50 -19.47 -11.00
C VAL A 191 -7.54 -18.48 -12.17
N SER A 192 -6.42 -17.77 -12.40
CA SER A 192 -6.32 -16.88 -13.57
C SER A 192 -6.48 -17.70 -14.85
N GLU A 193 -7.33 -17.24 -15.77
CA GLU A 193 -7.44 -17.85 -17.11
C GLU A 193 -6.10 -17.94 -17.84
N ARG A 194 -5.15 -17.02 -17.53
CA ARG A 194 -3.79 -17.08 -18.06
C ARG A 194 -2.97 -18.24 -17.50
N GLY A 195 -3.30 -18.75 -16.30
CA GLY A 195 -2.68 -19.94 -15.71
C GLY A 195 -3.31 -21.25 -16.15
N ALA A 196 -4.58 -21.21 -16.59
CA ALA A 196 -5.27 -22.40 -17.09
C ALA A 196 -4.87 -22.80 -18.51
N ALA A 197 -4.10 -21.95 -19.23
CA ALA A 197 -3.61 -22.18 -20.59
C ALA A 197 -2.16 -22.73 -20.64
N MET A 198 -1.55 -23.00 -19.50
CA MET A 198 -0.28 -23.68 -19.36
C MET A 198 -0.48 -25.06 -18.77
#